data_18e033a99a74977e0bb9d1bb50c49fed
#
_entry.id   18e033a99a74977e0bb9d1bb50c49fed
#
_cell.length_a   1.000
_cell.length_b   1.000
_cell.length_c   1.000
_cell.angle_alpha   90.00
_cell.angle_beta   90.00
_cell.angle_gamma   90.00
#
_symmetry.space_group_name_H-M   'P 1'
#
loop_
_entity.id
_entity.type
_entity.pdbx_description
1 polymer ?
#
loop_
_entity_poly.entity_id
_entity_poly.type
_entity_poly.pdbx_seq_one_letter_code
_entity_poly.pdbx_strand_id
1 'polypeptide(L)' 'MQDQEIKEMLADLIWLNALIATELIQVTENSSAILRKSPPPESCLAEHHELRKTALDMAEKYRPATVLGQHLLKHH' A
#
# COMPACT_ATOMS: atom_id res chain seq x y z
N MET A 1 16.83 -19.54 -15.36
CA MET A 1 16.21 -18.20 -15.51
C MET A 1 17.30 -17.14 -15.48
N GLN A 2 17.19 -16.12 -16.32
CA GLN A 2 18.16 -15.03 -16.38
C GLN A 2 18.05 -14.17 -15.11
N ASP A 3 19.18 -13.63 -14.65
CA ASP A 3 19.21 -12.76 -13.46
C ASP A 3 18.28 -11.56 -13.63
N GLN A 4 18.21 -10.98 -14.82
CA GLN A 4 17.35 -9.85 -15.10
C GLN A 4 15.86 -10.23 -14.96
N GLU A 5 15.49 -11.40 -15.43
CA GLU A 5 14.13 -11.91 -15.30
C GLU A 5 13.74 -12.10 -13.83
N ILE A 6 14.67 -12.63 -13.02
CA ILE A 6 14.45 -12.81 -11.59
C ILE A 6 14.26 -11.45 -10.90
N LYS A 7 15.09 -10.48 -11.23
CA LYS A 7 14.98 -9.12 -10.69
C LYS A 7 13.64 -8.48 -11.02
N GLU A 8 13.19 -8.64 -12.25
CA GLU A 8 11.90 -8.12 -12.70
C GLU A 8 10.74 -8.79 -11.97
N MET A 9 10.81 -10.11 -11.82
CA MET A 9 9.79 -10.87 -11.10
C MET A 9 9.71 -10.44 -9.64
N LEU A 10 10.86 -10.25 -8.98
CA LEU A 10 10.90 -9.79 -7.60
C LEU A 10 10.34 -8.37 -7.46
N ALA A 11 10.69 -7.48 -8.39
CA ALA A 11 10.16 -6.13 -8.40
C ALA A 11 8.63 -6.13 -8.58
N ASP A 12 8.13 -6.97 -9.46
CA ASP A 12 6.69 -7.13 -9.68
C ASP A 12 5.98 -7.63 -8.43
N LEU A 13 6.58 -8.62 -7.75
CA LEU A 13 6.02 -9.15 -6.51
C LEU A 13 6.00 -8.11 -5.39
N ILE A 14 7.05 -7.32 -5.26
CA ILE A 14 7.12 -6.25 -4.27
C ILE A 14 6.04 -5.22 -4.54
N TRP A 15 5.91 -4.80 -5.80
CA TRP A 15 4.90 -3.82 -6.20
C TRP A 15 3.49 -4.35 -5.94
N LEU A 16 3.22 -5.58 -6.35
CA LEU A 16 1.92 -6.21 -6.18
C LEU A 16 1.57 -6.37 -4.69
N ASN A 17 2.52 -6.78 -3.88
CA ASN A 17 2.31 -6.90 -2.43
C ASN A 17 2.06 -5.54 -1.77
N ALA A 18 2.76 -4.50 -2.22
CA ALA A 18 2.52 -3.14 -1.73
C ALA A 18 1.10 -2.67 -2.08
N LEU A 19 0.63 -2.95 -3.29
CA LEU A 19 -0.73 -2.64 -3.70
C LEU A 19 -1.75 -3.37 -2.83
N ILE A 20 -1.56 -4.66 -2.64
CA ILE A 20 -2.46 -5.48 -1.80
C ILE A 20 -2.48 -4.94 -0.37
N ALA A 21 -1.32 -4.63 0.20
CA ALA A 21 -1.21 -4.13 1.57
C ALA A 21 -1.94 -2.80 1.74
N THR A 22 -1.75 -1.86 0.82
CA THR A 22 -2.39 -0.55 0.91
C THR A 22 -3.90 -0.63 0.73
N GLU A 23 -4.37 -1.47 -0.18
CA GLU A 23 -5.80 -1.70 -0.38
C GLU A 23 -6.43 -2.41 0.84
N LEU A 24 -5.73 -3.37 1.43
CA LEU A 24 -6.20 -4.07 2.62
C LEU A 24 -6.33 -3.13 3.81
N ILE A 25 -5.39 -2.22 3.99
CA ILE A 25 -5.46 -1.19 5.03
C ILE A 25 -6.73 -0.35 4.84
N GLN A 26 -7.01 0.08 3.61
CA GLN A 26 -8.19 0.87 3.31
C GLN A 26 -9.49 0.11 3.59
N VAL A 27 -9.55 -1.16 3.19
CA VAL A 27 -10.70 -2.02 3.45
C VAL A 27 -10.89 -2.20 4.96
N THR A 28 -9.82 -2.39 5.71
CA THR A 28 -9.86 -2.52 7.16
C THR A 28 -10.42 -1.27 7.82
N GLU A 29 -9.94 -0.09 7.40
CA GLU A 29 -10.46 1.18 7.92
C GLU A 29 -11.93 1.37 7.61
N ASN A 30 -12.34 1.07 6.37
CA ASN A 30 -13.73 1.19 5.96
C ASN A 30 -14.64 0.26 6.76
N SER A 31 -14.22 -0.99 6.94
CA SER A 31 -14.98 -1.98 7.70
C SER A 31 -15.11 -1.56 9.17
N SER A 32 -14.02 -1.08 9.75
CA SER A 32 -14.00 -0.61 11.14
C SER A 32 -14.95 0.57 11.30
N ALA A 33 -14.91 1.53 10.38
CA ALA A 33 -15.80 2.71 10.43
C ALA A 33 -17.27 2.30 10.33
N ILE A 34 -17.60 1.37 9.47
CA ILE A 34 -18.97 0.86 9.31
C ILE A 34 -19.45 0.20 10.58
N LEU A 35 -18.64 -0.70 11.16
CA LEU A 35 -19.00 -1.43 12.38
C LEU A 35 -19.17 -0.50 13.58
N ARG A 36 -18.34 0.52 13.70
CA ARG A 36 -18.36 1.46 14.81
C ARG A 36 -19.31 2.62 14.58
N LYS A 37 -19.79 2.80 13.36
CA LYS A 37 -20.60 3.95 12.95
C LYS A 37 -19.89 5.29 13.22
N SER A 38 -18.56 5.28 13.13
CA SER A 38 -17.71 6.45 13.38
C SER A 38 -16.36 6.25 12.69
N PRO A 39 -15.62 7.34 12.40
CA PRO A 39 -14.29 7.20 11.84
C PRO A 39 -13.36 6.42 12.77
N PRO A 40 -12.32 5.75 12.24
CA PRO A 40 -11.31 5.10 13.05
C PRO A 40 -10.59 6.09 13.97
N PRO A 41 -10.06 5.65 15.12
CA PRO A 41 -9.28 6.51 16.00
C PRO A 41 -8.08 7.12 15.28
N GLU A 42 -7.70 8.33 15.66
CA GLU A 42 -6.56 9.03 15.05
C GLU A 42 -5.26 8.23 15.19
N SER A 43 -5.06 7.56 16.32
CA SER A 43 -3.87 6.72 16.53
C SER A 43 -3.81 5.58 15.52
N CYS A 44 -4.94 4.97 15.21
CA CYS A 44 -5.04 3.91 14.22
C CYS A 44 -4.75 4.45 12.82
N LEU A 45 -5.32 5.61 12.48
CA LEU A 45 -5.07 6.25 11.18
C LEU A 45 -3.60 6.64 11.01
N ALA A 46 -2.96 7.12 12.07
CA ALA A 46 -1.54 7.49 12.04
C ALA A 46 -0.66 6.25 11.78
N GLU A 47 -0.93 5.14 12.46
CA GLU A 47 -0.21 3.88 12.23
C GLU A 47 -0.40 3.38 10.81
N HIS A 48 -1.63 3.43 10.30
CA HIS A 48 -1.92 3.00 8.93
C HIS A 48 -1.25 3.90 7.90
N HIS A 49 -1.17 5.19 8.17
CA HIS A 49 -0.47 6.13 7.30
C HIS A 49 1.02 5.77 7.17
N GLU A 50 1.67 5.45 8.29
CA GLU A 50 3.06 5.01 8.29
C GLU A 50 3.25 3.69 7.55
N LEU A 51 2.32 2.75 7.71
CA LEU A 51 2.36 1.47 6.99
C LEU A 51 2.21 1.67 5.49
N ARG A 52 1.30 2.54 5.06
CA ARG A 52 1.14 2.89 3.64
C ARG A 52 2.41 3.51 3.09
N LYS A 53 3.00 4.44 3.83
CA LYS A 53 4.23 5.10 3.41
C LYS A 53 5.36 4.09 3.24
N THR A 54 5.51 3.17 4.18
CA THR A 54 6.52 2.11 4.11
C THR A 54 6.31 1.24 2.88
N ALA A 55 5.07 0.82 2.62
CA ALA A 55 4.74 0.01 1.46
C ALA A 55 5.04 0.76 0.15
N LEU A 56 4.68 2.03 0.08
CA LEU A 56 4.93 2.87 -1.09
C LEU A 56 6.43 3.07 -1.32
N ASP A 57 7.19 3.33 -0.26
CA ASP A 57 8.65 3.50 -0.34
C ASP A 57 9.31 2.23 -0.86
N MET A 58 8.87 1.07 -0.40
CA MET A 58 9.35 -0.22 -0.90
C MET A 58 9.05 -0.40 -2.39
N ALA A 59 7.83 -0.07 -2.79
CA ALA A 59 7.42 -0.21 -4.19
C ALA A 59 8.23 0.72 -5.09
N GLU A 60 8.40 1.98 -4.71
CA GLU A 60 9.12 2.97 -5.49
C GLU A 60 10.61 2.69 -5.60
N LYS A 61 11.17 2.00 -4.61
CA LYS A 61 12.57 1.60 -4.61
C LYS A 61 12.93 0.72 -5.81
N TYR A 62 11.98 -0.11 -6.24
CA TYR A 62 12.19 -1.08 -7.32
C TYR A 62 11.45 -0.73 -8.60
N ARG A 63 10.48 0.18 -8.52
CA ARG A 63 9.70 0.63 -9.67
C ARG A 63 9.33 2.11 -9.47
N PRO A 64 10.28 3.04 -9.71
CA PRO A 64 10.04 4.46 -9.53
C PRO A 64 8.91 4.99 -10.41
N ALA A 65 8.24 6.04 -9.94
CA ALA A 65 7.15 6.72 -10.63
C ALA A 65 5.97 5.79 -10.94
N THR A 66 5.61 4.96 -9.96
CA THR A 66 4.58 3.95 -10.16
C THR A 66 3.16 4.52 -10.11
N VAL A 67 2.25 3.76 -10.72
CA VAL A 67 0.81 4.01 -10.65
C VAL A 67 0.30 3.90 -9.22
N LEU A 68 1.00 3.16 -8.35
CA LEU A 68 0.60 2.97 -6.96
C LEU A 68 0.52 4.29 -6.19
N GLY A 69 1.53 5.16 -6.35
CA GLY A 69 1.52 6.47 -5.70
C GLY A 69 0.32 7.31 -6.11
N GLN A 70 0.00 7.31 -7.40
CA GLN A 70 -1.16 8.02 -7.93
C GLN A 70 -2.47 7.42 -7.42
N HIS A 71 -2.53 6.10 -7.34
CA HIS A 71 -3.70 5.40 -6.83
C HIS A 71 -3.97 5.75 -5.36
N LEU A 72 -2.93 5.78 -4.53
CA LEU A 72 -3.05 6.14 -3.12
C LEU A 72 -3.53 7.58 -2.94
N LEU A 73 -3.07 8.49 -3.78
CA LEU A 73 -3.51 9.89 -3.74
C LEU A 73 -5.01 10.03 -4.02
N LYS A 74 -5.58 9.17 -4.86
CA LYS A 74 -7.01 9.19 -5.15
C LYS A 74 -7.87 8.77 -3.96
N HIS A 75 -7.32 7.96 -3.05
CA HIS A 75 -8.04 7.47 -1.87
C HIS A 75 -7.85 8.33 -0.63
N HIS A 76 -7.07 9.37 -0.76
CA HIS A 76 -6.77 10.31 0.29
C HIS A 76 -7.09 11.73 -0.12
#